data_7a2e7173a162ab658a73d1588b0a6efc
#
_entry.id   7a2e7173a162ab658a73d1588b0a6efc
#
_cell.length_a   1.000
_cell.length_b   1.000
_cell.length_c   1.000
_cell.angle_alpha   90.00
_cell.angle_beta   90.00
_cell.angle_gamma   90.00
#
_symmetry.space_group_name_H-M   'P 1'
#
loop_
_entity.id
_entity.type
_entity.pdbx_description
1 polymer ?
#
loop_
_entity_poly.entity_id
_entity_poly.type
_entity_poly.pdbx_seq_one_letter_code
_entity_poly.pdbx_strand_id
1 'polypeptide(L)'
;MPCLRYGPAAMQTGVIVPVHGWPALLAETLDGILGQVPRPQEVVVVDDGSPQPIALLADHAPHCRLVRHPERRGLAAARATGLAQLDTELVAFCDADDVWEPGKHAAQLRALEAHRAPAACFGHARIVGLDGRLTGETWDELPAGLHAAADLLGPLYERNPLCVSSALLRRAAVLDAGGLEFPLPRAEDWDLWLRLLARGHAFFMEPRAVVRYRRSPGALSGDVAGLASAQLHVHETHAALVDGEARRRVEAADRLAWARGLVRERDYAGAREQLRRSFELRPPAPRDRALALLLAVPVLRAALGRRDPYARV
;
A
#
# COMPACT_ATOMS: atom_id res chain seq x y z
N MET A 1 45.77 13.68 -15.14
CA MET A 1 44.44 13.07 -15.05
C MET A 1 43.54 14.07 -14.32
N PRO A 2 42.47 14.62 -14.92
CA PRO A 2 41.61 15.55 -14.23
C PRO A 2 40.75 14.79 -13.22
N CYS A 3 40.78 15.23 -11.96
CA CYS A 3 39.82 14.81 -10.91
C CYS A 3 38.41 15.03 -11.41
N LEU A 4 37.66 13.97 -11.59
CA LEU A 4 36.21 14.01 -11.69
C LEU A 4 35.68 14.71 -10.43
N ARG A 5 35.23 15.96 -10.58
CA ARG A 5 34.46 16.64 -9.56
C ARG A 5 33.19 15.83 -9.35
N TYR A 6 33.06 15.19 -8.20
CA TYR A 6 31.79 14.64 -7.75
C TYR A 6 30.77 15.78 -7.83
N GLY A 7 29.71 15.56 -8.59
CA GLY A 7 28.53 16.43 -8.55
C GLY A 7 27.94 16.49 -7.13
N PRO A 8 26.90 17.31 -6.90
CA PRO A 8 26.28 17.42 -5.59
C PRO A 8 26.03 16.02 -5.03
N ALA A 9 26.31 15.84 -3.72
CA ALA A 9 26.17 14.54 -3.06
C ALA A 9 24.82 13.92 -3.43
N ALA A 10 24.84 12.72 -3.99
CA ALA A 10 23.61 12.05 -4.39
C ALA A 10 22.71 11.88 -3.14
N MET A 11 21.41 12.16 -3.29
CA MET A 11 20.44 12.05 -2.19
C MET A 11 20.50 10.65 -1.60
N GLN A 12 20.70 10.57 -0.29
CA GLN A 12 20.77 9.31 0.44
C GLN A 12 19.39 8.69 0.58
N THR A 13 19.29 7.40 0.30
CA THR A 13 18.05 6.63 0.37
C THR A 13 18.14 5.54 1.42
N GLY A 14 17.14 5.50 2.31
CA GLY A 14 16.86 4.36 3.19
C GLY A 14 15.66 3.56 2.69
N VAL A 15 15.72 2.25 2.81
CA VAL A 15 14.63 1.35 2.43
C VAL A 15 14.13 0.60 3.65
N ILE A 16 12.80 0.57 3.82
CA ILE A 16 12.13 -0.15 4.91
C ILE A 16 11.46 -1.39 4.32
N VAL A 17 11.77 -2.55 4.87
CA VAL A 17 11.21 -3.84 4.49
C VAL A 17 10.51 -4.46 5.70
N PRO A 18 9.20 -4.26 5.87
CA PRO A 18 8.45 -4.95 6.92
C PRO A 18 8.26 -6.43 6.54
N VAL A 19 8.41 -7.33 7.52
CA VAL A 19 8.25 -8.76 7.28
C VAL A 19 7.55 -9.43 8.47
N HIS A 20 6.63 -10.36 8.16
CA HIS A 20 6.05 -11.28 9.14
C HIS A 20 5.92 -12.68 8.51
N GLY A 21 6.81 -13.60 8.85
CA GLY A 21 6.95 -14.89 8.17
C GLY A 21 7.61 -14.76 6.79
N TRP A 22 7.48 -15.76 5.94
CA TRP A 22 7.91 -15.79 4.53
C TRP A 22 9.40 -15.48 4.26
N PRO A 23 10.36 -16.13 4.93
CA PRO A 23 11.77 -15.81 4.79
C PRO A 23 12.33 -16.06 3.38
N ALA A 24 11.73 -16.96 2.60
CA ALA A 24 12.19 -17.26 1.24
C ALA A 24 11.93 -16.11 0.26
N LEU A 25 10.80 -15.41 0.39
CA LEU A 25 10.47 -14.25 -0.47
C LEU A 25 11.31 -13.03 -0.09
N LEU A 26 11.60 -12.85 1.21
CA LEU A 26 12.45 -11.77 1.69
C LEU A 26 13.84 -11.77 1.02
N ALA A 27 14.42 -12.93 0.77
CA ALA A 27 15.72 -13.02 0.10
C ALA A 27 15.66 -12.41 -1.31
N GLU A 28 14.65 -12.75 -2.11
CA GLU A 28 14.45 -12.18 -3.46
C GLU A 28 14.20 -10.67 -3.41
N THR A 29 13.43 -10.20 -2.41
CA THR A 29 13.20 -8.79 -2.18
C THR A 29 14.50 -8.04 -1.90
N LEU A 30 15.34 -8.56 -1.00
CA LEU A 30 16.62 -7.95 -0.64
C LEU A 30 17.60 -7.98 -1.82
N ASP A 31 17.64 -9.04 -2.61
CA ASP A 31 18.44 -9.11 -3.85
C ASP A 31 18.05 -7.99 -4.82
N GLY A 32 16.74 -7.76 -5.01
CA GLY A 32 16.21 -6.68 -5.85
C GLY A 32 16.60 -5.28 -5.35
N ILE A 33 16.63 -5.06 -4.05
CA ILE A 33 17.01 -3.78 -3.43
C ILE A 33 18.52 -3.58 -3.47
N LEU A 34 19.30 -4.56 -3.03
CA LEU A 34 20.75 -4.48 -2.93
C LEU A 34 21.43 -4.51 -4.30
N GLY A 35 20.77 -5.07 -5.31
CA GLY A 35 21.22 -5.08 -6.70
C GLY A 35 21.02 -3.77 -7.46
N GLN A 36 20.38 -2.74 -6.87
CA GLN A 36 20.21 -1.45 -7.52
C GLN A 36 21.53 -0.70 -7.74
N VAL A 37 21.61 0.06 -8.83
CA VAL A 37 22.76 0.95 -9.13
C VAL A 37 22.22 2.36 -9.41
N PRO A 38 22.47 3.37 -8.54
CA PRO A 38 23.19 3.25 -7.26
C PRO A 38 22.40 2.43 -6.23
N ARG A 39 23.13 1.79 -5.33
CA ARG A 39 22.55 1.05 -4.21
C ARG A 39 21.98 2.04 -3.17
N PRO A 40 20.82 1.77 -2.54
CA PRO A 40 20.38 2.49 -1.33
C PRO A 40 21.43 2.39 -0.20
N GLN A 41 21.57 3.45 0.58
CA GLN A 41 22.61 3.54 1.62
C GLN A 41 22.26 2.77 2.88
N GLU A 42 20.96 2.74 3.23
CA GLU A 42 20.46 2.01 4.40
C GLU A 42 19.31 1.09 4.00
N VAL A 43 19.30 -0.12 4.53
CA VAL A 43 18.16 -1.06 4.41
C VAL A 43 17.81 -1.54 5.80
N VAL A 44 16.57 -1.31 6.22
CA VAL A 44 16.04 -1.72 7.52
C VAL A 44 14.97 -2.77 7.31
N VAL A 45 15.25 -3.99 7.73
CA VAL A 45 14.28 -5.09 7.77
C VAL A 45 13.62 -5.09 9.14
N VAL A 46 12.30 -5.00 9.20
CA VAL A 46 11.56 -5.02 10.46
C VAL A 46 10.75 -6.30 10.55
N ASP A 47 11.22 -7.24 11.38
CA ASP A 47 10.51 -8.48 11.71
C ASP A 47 9.39 -8.16 12.71
N ASP A 48 8.16 -8.13 12.24
CA ASP A 48 6.97 -7.82 13.03
C ASP A 48 6.47 -9.03 13.82
N GLY A 49 7.32 -9.54 14.72
CA GLY A 49 6.96 -10.63 15.61
C GLY A 49 6.67 -11.95 14.88
N SER A 50 7.46 -12.32 13.88
CA SER A 50 7.32 -13.61 13.18
C SER A 50 7.38 -14.78 14.18
N PRO A 51 6.57 -15.85 14.00
CA PRO A 51 6.59 -17.01 14.88
C PRO A 51 7.98 -17.63 15.02
N GLN A 52 8.74 -17.67 13.94
CA GLN A 52 10.17 -17.96 13.94
C GLN A 52 10.93 -16.68 13.61
N PRO A 53 11.94 -16.29 14.39
CA PRO A 53 12.76 -15.13 14.12
C PRO A 53 13.31 -15.15 12.70
N ILE A 54 13.19 -14.02 11.99
CA ILE A 54 13.81 -13.87 10.67
C ILE A 54 15.33 -13.85 10.84
N ALA A 55 16.03 -14.64 10.01
CA ALA A 55 17.47 -14.60 9.88
C ALA A 55 17.82 -14.10 8.47
N LEU A 56 18.68 -13.10 8.38
CA LEU A 56 19.21 -12.63 7.10
C LEU A 56 20.23 -13.62 6.56
N LEU A 57 20.24 -13.83 5.25
CA LEU A 57 21.30 -14.60 4.60
C LEU A 57 22.67 -13.91 4.81
N ALA A 58 23.73 -14.69 4.74
CA ALA A 58 25.10 -14.19 4.95
C ALA A 58 25.45 -13.02 4.01
N ASP A 59 24.96 -13.03 2.77
CA ASP A 59 25.20 -11.97 1.79
C ASP A 59 24.38 -10.71 2.04
N HIS A 60 23.25 -10.81 2.75
CA HIS A 60 22.40 -9.67 3.09
C HIS A 60 22.75 -9.03 4.44
N ALA A 61 23.17 -9.82 5.41
CA ALA A 61 23.43 -9.37 6.78
C ALA A 61 24.38 -8.16 6.90
N PRO A 62 25.47 -8.05 6.10
CA PRO A 62 26.36 -6.89 6.17
C PRO A 62 25.74 -5.58 5.66
N HIS A 63 24.64 -5.67 4.91
CA HIS A 63 24.01 -4.56 4.19
C HIS A 63 22.64 -4.16 4.74
N CYS A 64 22.10 -4.94 5.67
CA CYS A 64 20.77 -4.73 6.22
C CYS A 64 20.80 -4.68 7.74
N ARG A 65 20.09 -3.71 8.32
CA ARG A 65 19.81 -3.68 9.75
C ARG A 65 18.53 -4.48 10.01
N LEU A 66 18.57 -5.47 10.87
CA LEU A 66 17.41 -6.22 11.31
C LEU A 66 16.91 -5.70 12.65
N VAL A 67 15.65 -5.30 12.71
CA VAL A 67 14.94 -4.89 13.92
C VAL A 67 13.78 -5.86 14.13
N ARG A 68 13.58 -6.35 15.36
CA ARG A 68 12.51 -7.28 15.66
C ARG A 68 11.56 -6.73 16.72
N HIS A 69 10.26 -6.80 16.44
CA HIS A 69 9.23 -6.62 17.47
C HIS A 69 9.09 -7.90 18.33
N PRO A 70 8.89 -7.78 19.63
CA PRO A 70 8.68 -8.94 20.49
C PRO A 70 7.38 -9.69 20.17
N GLU A 71 6.40 -8.99 19.64
CA GLU A 71 5.08 -9.49 19.20
C GLU A 71 4.64 -8.75 17.94
N ARG A 72 3.63 -9.29 17.25
CA ARG A 72 3.07 -8.67 16.04
C ARG A 72 2.35 -7.37 16.39
N ARG A 73 2.79 -6.27 15.80
CA ARG A 73 2.23 -4.91 15.97
C ARG A 73 1.51 -4.39 14.73
N GLY A 74 1.64 -5.07 13.61
CA GLY A 74 1.04 -4.71 12.33
C GLY A 74 1.94 -3.89 11.41
N LEU A 75 1.54 -3.83 10.14
CA LEU A 75 2.33 -3.28 9.04
C LEU A 75 2.68 -1.80 9.25
N ALA A 76 1.72 -0.98 9.70
CA ALA A 76 1.95 0.44 10.01
C ALA A 76 3.02 0.61 11.08
N ALA A 77 2.94 -0.15 12.18
CA ALA A 77 3.92 -0.09 13.25
C ALA A 77 5.31 -0.56 12.80
N ALA A 78 5.39 -1.59 11.95
CA ALA A 78 6.65 -2.05 11.39
C ALA A 78 7.29 -0.98 10.50
N ARG A 79 6.52 -0.34 9.61
CA ARG A 79 7.02 0.77 8.77
C ARG A 79 7.41 1.99 9.60
N ALA A 80 6.63 2.35 10.63
CA ALA A 80 6.97 3.44 11.55
C ALA A 80 8.28 3.16 12.32
N THR A 81 8.47 1.92 12.80
CA THR A 81 9.72 1.48 13.43
C THR A 81 10.89 1.59 12.46
N GLY A 82 10.74 1.14 11.20
CA GLY A 82 11.77 1.27 10.18
C GLY A 82 12.11 2.73 9.88
N LEU A 83 11.11 3.60 9.77
CA LEU A 83 11.29 5.04 9.53
C LEU A 83 12.10 5.72 10.65
N ALA A 84 11.87 5.32 11.88
CA ALA A 84 12.61 5.84 13.05
C ALA A 84 14.08 5.37 13.09
N GLN A 85 14.44 4.32 12.35
CA GLN A 85 15.81 3.80 12.26
C GLN A 85 16.63 4.45 11.14
N LEU A 86 16.02 5.25 10.27
CA LEU A 86 16.68 5.87 9.13
C LEU A 86 17.05 7.33 9.42
N ASP A 87 18.23 7.73 8.89
CA ASP A 87 18.66 9.13 8.88
C ASP A 87 19.05 9.59 7.47
N THR A 88 18.29 9.17 6.48
CA THR A 88 18.48 9.47 5.06
C THR A 88 17.53 10.57 4.58
N GLU A 89 17.87 11.25 3.47
CA GLU A 89 17.04 12.29 2.87
C GLU A 89 15.77 11.71 2.22
N LEU A 90 15.91 10.52 1.67
CA LEU A 90 14.83 9.79 1.02
C LEU A 90 14.50 8.51 1.77
N VAL A 91 13.24 8.13 1.73
CA VAL A 91 12.75 6.85 2.26
C VAL A 91 11.96 6.12 1.18
N ALA A 92 12.17 4.83 1.07
CA ALA A 92 11.39 3.94 0.23
C ALA A 92 10.81 2.80 1.07
N PHE A 93 9.72 2.24 0.58
CA PHE A 93 9.11 1.04 1.13
C PHE A 93 9.21 -0.11 0.13
N CYS A 94 9.36 -1.32 0.63
CA CYS A 94 9.25 -2.53 -0.17
C CYS A 94 8.67 -3.64 0.70
N ASP A 95 7.53 -4.20 0.32
CA ASP A 95 6.97 -5.33 1.04
C ASP A 95 7.84 -6.58 0.80
N ALA A 96 7.92 -7.46 1.79
CA ALA A 96 8.88 -8.57 1.83
C ALA A 96 8.63 -9.68 0.79
N ASP A 97 7.63 -9.53 -0.06
CA ASP A 97 7.29 -10.42 -1.17
C ASP A 97 7.35 -9.71 -2.54
N ASP A 98 7.65 -8.40 -2.56
CA ASP A 98 7.80 -7.60 -3.78
C ASP A 98 9.26 -7.49 -4.21
N VAL A 99 9.50 -7.24 -5.49
CA VAL A 99 10.86 -7.16 -6.03
C VAL A 99 11.05 -5.91 -6.89
N TRP A 100 12.06 -5.12 -6.57
CA TRP A 100 12.46 -3.99 -7.39
C TRP A 100 13.17 -4.45 -8.66
N GLU A 101 12.68 -4.00 -9.81
CA GLU A 101 13.36 -4.22 -11.09
C GLU A 101 14.64 -3.39 -11.21
N PRO A 102 15.65 -3.87 -11.95
CA PRO A 102 16.87 -3.13 -12.16
C PRO A 102 16.64 -1.71 -12.71
N GLY A 103 17.31 -0.73 -12.09
CA GLY A 103 17.23 0.67 -12.52
C GLY A 103 16.06 1.48 -11.95
N LYS A 104 15.13 0.86 -11.19
CA LYS A 104 14.04 1.55 -10.49
C LYS A 104 14.57 2.73 -9.66
N HIS A 105 15.50 2.46 -8.76
CA HIS A 105 16.05 3.46 -7.85
C HIS A 105 16.74 4.61 -8.60
N ALA A 106 17.57 4.30 -9.59
CA ALA A 106 18.23 5.31 -10.40
C ALA A 106 17.25 6.21 -11.18
N ALA A 107 16.16 5.64 -11.70
CA ALA A 107 15.15 6.41 -12.42
C ALA A 107 14.43 7.40 -11.48
N GLN A 108 14.05 6.95 -10.29
CA GLN A 108 13.38 7.79 -9.30
C GLN A 108 14.29 8.88 -8.71
N LEU A 109 15.57 8.57 -8.45
CA LEU A 109 16.54 9.57 -8.02
C LEU A 109 16.65 10.70 -9.05
N ARG A 110 16.84 10.36 -10.34
CA ARG A 110 16.88 11.35 -11.42
C ARG A 110 15.61 12.19 -11.49
N ALA A 111 14.44 11.58 -11.31
CA ALA A 111 13.17 12.30 -11.30
C ALA A 111 13.09 13.30 -10.15
N LEU A 112 13.47 12.92 -8.92
CA LEU A 112 13.46 13.79 -7.74
C LEU A 112 14.57 14.85 -7.77
N GLU A 113 15.68 14.61 -8.46
CA GLU A 113 16.73 15.61 -8.72
C GLU A 113 16.26 16.66 -9.73
N ALA A 114 15.63 16.22 -10.82
CA ALA A 114 15.12 17.11 -11.88
C ALA A 114 13.91 17.93 -11.40
N HIS A 115 13.09 17.38 -10.52
CA HIS A 115 11.88 17.98 -10.00
C HIS A 115 11.96 18.11 -8.48
N ARG A 116 12.15 19.33 -7.98
CA ARG A 116 12.27 19.59 -6.53
C ARG A 116 10.93 19.63 -5.79
N ALA A 117 9.84 19.89 -6.50
CA ALA A 117 8.51 20.06 -5.94
C ALA A 117 7.85 18.78 -5.40
N PRO A 118 7.96 17.59 -6.06
CA PRO A 118 7.28 16.40 -5.54
C PRO A 118 7.89 15.89 -4.25
N ALA A 119 7.01 15.56 -3.29
CA ALA A 119 7.39 14.88 -2.07
C ALA A 119 7.57 13.36 -2.28
N ALA A 120 6.94 12.81 -3.31
CA ALA A 120 6.98 11.40 -3.64
C ALA A 120 7.15 11.16 -5.14
N CYS A 121 7.92 10.10 -5.46
CA CYS A 121 8.04 9.55 -6.79
C CYS A 121 7.60 8.08 -6.75
N PHE A 122 6.58 7.75 -7.53
CA PHE A 122 6.06 6.39 -7.68
C PHE A 122 6.53 5.79 -9.00
N GLY A 123 6.45 4.47 -9.08
CA GLY A 123 6.72 3.70 -10.29
C GLY A 123 5.56 2.77 -10.63
N HIS A 124 5.73 2.02 -11.71
CA HIS A 124 4.77 1.00 -12.14
C HIS A 124 4.87 -0.28 -11.32
N ALA A 125 3.75 -0.99 -11.17
CA ALA A 125 3.71 -2.30 -10.56
C ALA A 125 3.25 -3.36 -11.58
N ARG A 126 4.06 -4.40 -11.79
CA ARG A 126 3.72 -5.58 -12.58
C ARG A 126 3.28 -6.70 -11.66
N ILE A 127 2.10 -7.23 -11.86
CA ILE A 127 1.56 -8.29 -11.00
C ILE A 127 2.18 -9.62 -11.38
N VAL A 128 2.77 -10.28 -10.37
CA VAL A 128 3.34 -11.63 -10.51
C VAL A 128 2.63 -12.61 -9.57
N GLY A 129 2.60 -13.89 -9.97
CA GLY A 129 2.16 -14.99 -9.12
C GLY A 129 3.22 -15.36 -8.07
N LEU A 130 2.93 -16.39 -7.25
CA LEU A 130 3.87 -16.92 -6.26
C LEU A 130 5.17 -17.44 -6.90
N ASP A 131 5.09 -17.94 -8.12
CA ASP A 131 6.22 -18.44 -8.90
C ASP A 131 7.05 -17.32 -9.56
N GLY A 132 6.71 -16.06 -9.31
CA GLY A 132 7.37 -14.89 -9.88
C GLY A 132 7.04 -14.60 -11.34
N ARG A 133 6.15 -15.39 -11.97
CA ARG A 133 5.73 -15.18 -13.37
C ARG A 133 4.69 -14.07 -13.47
N LEU A 134 4.79 -13.26 -14.52
CA LEU A 134 3.80 -12.24 -14.83
C LEU A 134 2.41 -12.88 -15.04
N THR A 135 1.40 -12.32 -14.40
CA THR A 135 0.01 -12.77 -14.55
C THR A 135 -0.66 -12.20 -15.80
N GLY A 136 -0.07 -11.19 -16.42
CA GLY A 136 -0.69 -10.39 -17.49
C GLY A 136 -1.67 -9.34 -16.98
N GLU A 137 -1.93 -9.29 -15.67
CA GLU A 137 -2.69 -8.22 -15.04
C GLU A 137 -1.80 -7.00 -14.80
N THR A 138 -2.38 -5.81 -14.92
CA THR A 138 -1.70 -4.55 -14.60
C THR A 138 -2.30 -3.95 -13.34
N TRP A 139 -1.46 -3.31 -12.55
CA TRP A 139 -1.93 -2.41 -11.51
C TRP A 139 -2.48 -1.15 -12.17
N ASP A 140 -3.58 -0.61 -11.66
CA ASP A 140 -4.05 0.70 -12.11
C ASP A 140 -3.00 1.77 -11.77
N GLU A 141 -2.70 2.62 -12.73
CA GLU A 141 -1.56 3.52 -12.65
C GLU A 141 -1.97 4.95 -12.98
N LEU A 142 -1.25 5.89 -12.39
CA LEU A 142 -1.33 7.29 -12.80
C LEU A 142 -0.55 7.48 -14.12
N PRO A 143 -0.95 8.43 -14.98
CA PRO A 143 -0.12 8.85 -16.11
C PRO A 143 1.28 9.27 -15.67
N ALA A 144 2.27 9.06 -16.55
CA ALA A 144 3.64 9.50 -16.28
C ALA A 144 3.73 11.02 -16.12
N GLY A 145 4.59 11.48 -15.21
CA GLY A 145 4.87 12.91 -15.00
C GLY A 145 4.48 13.45 -13.63
N LEU A 146 4.43 14.78 -13.55
CA LEU A 146 4.12 15.51 -12.33
C LEU A 146 2.60 15.66 -12.15
N HIS A 147 2.13 15.33 -10.95
CA HIS A 147 0.75 15.50 -10.53
C HIS A 147 0.69 16.49 -9.37
N ALA A 148 0.04 17.62 -9.59
CA ALA A 148 -0.18 18.59 -8.53
C ALA A 148 -1.15 18.05 -7.49
N ALA A 149 -0.99 18.46 -6.23
CA ALA A 149 -1.85 17.99 -5.14
C ALA A 149 -3.34 18.27 -5.40
N ALA A 150 -3.67 19.44 -5.93
CA ALA A 150 -5.06 19.85 -6.22
C ALA A 150 -5.73 18.94 -7.26
N ASP A 151 -4.98 18.45 -8.25
CA ASP A 151 -5.50 17.61 -9.32
C ASP A 151 -5.62 16.14 -8.89
N LEU A 152 -4.75 15.70 -7.97
CA LEU A 152 -4.65 14.30 -7.57
C LEU A 152 -5.49 13.95 -6.32
N LEU A 153 -5.74 14.92 -5.44
CA LEU A 153 -6.38 14.66 -4.14
C LEU A 153 -7.76 14.01 -4.28
N GLY A 154 -8.64 14.57 -5.11
CA GLY A 154 -9.97 14.00 -5.33
C GLY A 154 -9.94 12.58 -5.91
N PRO A 155 -9.24 12.33 -7.04
CA PRO A 155 -9.07 10.99 -7.58
C PRO A 155 -8.44 9.99 -6.59
N LEU A 156 -7.43 10.42 -5.82
CA LEU A 156 -6.78 9.56 -4.85
C LEU A 156 -7.63 9.31 -3.61
N TYR A 157 -8.50 10.26 -3.22
CA TYR A 157 -9.50 10.02 -2.20
C TYR A 157 -10.48 8.91 -2.61
N GLU A 158 -10.88 8.85 -3.88
CA GLU A 158 -11.82 7.83 -4.35
C GLU A 158 -11.20 6.43 -4.45
N ARG A 159 -9.92 6.34 -4.80
CA ARG A 159 -9.21 5.08 -4.99
C ARG A 159 -7.69 5.25 -4.88
N ASN A 160 -7.01 4.30 -4.24
CA ASN A 160 -5.56 4.28 -4.20
C ASN A 160 -4.99 3.45 -5.38
N PRO A 161 -4.47 4.07 -6.46
CA PRO A 161 -3.81 3.39 -7.56
C PRO A 161 -2.30 3.22 -7.33
N LEU A 162 -1.78 3.63 -6.16
CA LEU A 162 -0.35 3.70 -5.90
C LEU A 162 0.13 2.46 -5.14
N CYS A 163 1.07 1.73 -5.72
CA CYS A 163 1.74 0.61 -5.06
C CYS A 163 2.81 1.13 -4.10
N VAL A 164 2.71 0.81 -2.82
CA VAL A 164 3.64 1.27 -1.78
C VAL A 164 5.08 0.85 -2.06
N SER A 165 5.31 -0.36 -2.56
CA SER A 165 6.65 -0.86 -2.90
C SER A 165 7.30 -0.12 -4.08
N SER A 166 6.50 0.65 -4.85
CA SER A 166 7.02 1.51 -5.90
C SER A 166 7.49 2.87 -5.39
N ALA A 167 7.12 3.28 -4.18
CA ALA A 167 7.31 4.63 -3.66
C ALA A 167 8.78 4.95 -3.29
N LEU A 168 9.21 6.18 -3.60
CA LEU A 168 10.41 6.83 -3.08
C LEU A 168 10.01 8.25 -2.66
N LEU A 169 10.19 8.60 -1.39
CA LEU A 169 9.66 9.83 -0.80
C LEU A 169 10.76 10.67 -0.16
N ARG A 170 10.53 11.98 -0.09
CA ARG A 170 11.31 12.85 0.78
C ARG A 170 10.95 12.57 2.23
N ARG A 171 11.92 12.05 3.00
CA ARG A 171 11.71 11.67 4.41
C ARG A 171 11.16 12.85 5.24
N ALA A 172 11.64 14.05 5.02
CA ALA A 172 11.16 15.24 5.71
C ALA A 172 9.65 15.47 5.50
N ALA A 173 9.14 15.27 4.28
CA ALA A 173 7.71 15.39 4.00
C ALA A 173 6.88 14.29 4.70
N VAL A 174 7.40 13.06 4.76
CA VAL A 174 6.75 11.96 5.50
C VAL A 174 6.66 12.29 6.99
N LEU A 175 7.73 12.80 7.59
CA LEU A 175 7.76 13.19 9.01
C LEU A 175 6.84 14.37 9.31
N ASP A 176 6.85 15.42 8.46
CA ASP A 176 5.94 16.57 8.56
C ASP A 176 4.48 16.15 8.44
N ALA A 177 4.19 15.15 7.61
CA ALA A 177 2.86 14.57 7.51
C ALA A 177 2.45 13.70 8.72
N GLY A 178 3.30 13.51 9.73
CA GLY A 178 3.03 12.69 10.91
C GLY A 178 3.45 11.23 10.79
N GLY A 179 4.26 10.88 9.79
CA GLY A 179 4.79 9.51 9.63
C GLY A 179 3.75 8.48 9.20
N LEU A 180 3.92 7.26 9.68
CA LEU A 180 3.12 6.08 9.31
C LEU A 180 2.28 5.54 10.49
N GLU A 181 1.97 6.37 11.46
CA GLU A 181 1.07 5.95 12.53
C GLU A 181 -0.37 5.89 12.03
N PHE A 182 -0.94 4.70 12.03
CA PHE A 182 -2.30 4.43 11.59
C PHE A 182 -2.93 3.36 12.50
N PRO A 183 -4.18 3.55 12.96
CA PRO A 183 -4.78 2.70 13.98
C PRO A 183 -5.20 1.32 13.47
N LEU A 184 -5.23 1.12 12.14
CA LEU A 184 -5.64 -0.13 11.51
C LEU A 184 -4.46 -0.83 10.83
N PRO A 185 -4.53 -2.15 10.68
CA PRO A 185 -3.41 -2.94 10.12
C PRO A 185 -3.23 -2.81 8.60
N ARG A 186 -3.99 -1.94 7.94
CA ARG A 186 -4.04 -1.78 6.47
C ARG A 186 -4.36 -0.36 6.08
N ALA A 187 -4.04 -0.01 4.81
CA ALA A 187 -4.30 1.29 4.19
C ALA A 187 -3.56 2.47 4.84
N GLU A 188 -2.52 2.22 5.63
CA GLU A 188 -1.65 3.24 6.23
C GLU A 188 -0.85 4.02 5.17
N ASP A 189 -0.57 3.38 4.04
CA ASP A 189 0.03 4.02 2.86
C ASP A 189 -0.95 5.03 2.25
N TRP A 190 -2.19 4.62 2.03
CA TRP A 190 -3.22 5.49 1.48
C TRP A 190 -3.50 6.70 2.38
N ASP A 191 -3.59 6.49 3.69
CA ASP A 191 -3.69 7.55 4.68
C ASP A 191 -2.52 8.55 4.56
N LEU A 192 -1.28 8.04 4.46
CA LEU A 192 -0.10 8.88 4.27
C LEU A 192 -0.18 9.69 2.96
N TRP A 193 -0.59 9.05 1.85
CA TRP A 193 -0.72 9.77 0.57
C TRP A 193 -1.70 10.93 0.65
N LEU A 194 -2.86 10.73 1.27
CA LEU A 194 -3.86 11.79 1.44
C LEU A 194 -3.35 12.91 2.36
N ARG A 195 -2.63 12.59 3.43
CA ARG A 195 -2.01 13.59 4.30
C ARG A 195 -0.96 14.43 3.58
N LEU A 196 -0.15 13.82 2.71
CA LEU A 196 0.83 14.53 1.88
C LEU A 196 0.14 15.47 0.88
N LEU A 197 -0.88 14.99 0.17
CA LEU A 197 -1.65 15.80 -0.78
C LEU A 197 -2.40 16.95 -0.08
N ALA A 198 -2.97 16.71 1.10
CA ALA A 198 -3.65 17.73 1.89
C ALA A 198 -2.71 18.87 2.33
N ARG A 199 -1.39 18.61 2.40
CA ARG A 199 -0.34 19.61 2.65
C ARG A 199 0.16 20.30 1.37
N GLY A 200 -0.44 20.00 0.22
CA GLY A 200 -0.07 20.60 -1.05
C GLY A 200 1.13 19.94 -1.75
N HIS A 201 1.61 18.80 -1.26
CA HIS A 201 2.71 18.10 -1.91
C HIS A 201 2.29 17.48 -3.23
N ALA A 202 3.08 17.70 -4.28
CA ALA A 202 2.92 17.04 -5.58
C ALA A 202 3.53 15.63 -5.56
N PHE A 203 3.06 14.75 -6.46
CA PHE A 203 3.65 13.45 -6.72
C PHE A 203 4.17 13.36 -8.15
N PHE A 204 5.17 12.51 -8.37
CA PHE A 204 5.72 12.24 -9.70
C PHE A 204 5.56 10.75 -10.02
N MET A 205 5.07 10.43 -11.22
CA MET A 205 5.03 9.06 -11.74
C MET A 205 6.17 8.84 -12.73
N GLU A 206 7.13 7.98 -12.39
CA GLU A 206 8.29 7.62 -13.20
C GLU A 206 8.08 6.24 -13.86
N PRO A 207 7.76 6.19 -15.17
CA PRO A 207 7.37 4.94 -15.82
C PRO A 207 8.51 3.92 -15.96
N ARG A 208 9.79 4.35 -15.81
CA ARG A 208 10.93 3.44 -15.84
C ARG A 208 11.22 2.78 -14.48
N ALA A 209 10.59 3.27 -13.42
CA ALA A 209 10.69 2.67 -12.10
C ALA A 209 9.65 1.55 -12.00
N VAL A 210 10.08 0.30 -11.97
CA VAL A 210 9.19 -0.86 -11.98
C VAL A 210 9.42 -1.72 -10.75
N VAL A 211 8.31 -2.20 -10.17
CA VAL A 211 8.29 -3.22 -9.12
C VAL A 211 7.49 -4.43 -9.59
N ARG A 212 7.93 -5.64 -9.24
CA ARG A 212 7.10 -6.85 -9.34
C ARG A 212 6.30 -6.97 -8.04
N TYR A 213 5.01 -6.74 -8.13
CA TYR A 213 4.07 -6.88 -7.03
C TYR A 213 3.56 -8.32 -6.98
N ARG A 214 3.81 -9.01 -5.88
CA ARG A 214 3.44 -10.42 -5.74
C ARG A 214 2.06 -10.58 -5.16
N ARG A 215 1.20 -11.30 -5.89
CA ARG A 215 -0.13 -11.68 -5.38
C ARG A 215 -0.04 -13.03 -4.70
N SER A 216 -0.09 -13.01 -3.37
CA SER A 216 0.02 -14.20 -2.53
C SER A 216 -1.35 -14.61 -1.96
N PRO A 217 -1.70 -15.91 -1.91
CA PRO A 217 -2.83 -16.39 -1.12
C PRO A 217 -2.62 -16.02 0.36
N GLY A 218 -3.62 -15.42 0.98
CA GLY A 218 -3.52 -14.93 2.37
C GLY A 218 -2.85 -13.56 2.52
N ALA A 219 -2.50 -12.87 1.42
CA ALA A 219 -2.13 -11.47 1.46
C ALA A 219 -3.22 -10.62 2.15
N LEU A 220 -2.82 -9.53 2.78
CA LEU A 220 -3.76 -8.61 3.44
C LEU A 220 -4.85 -8.09 2.48
N SER A 221 -4.54 -7.97 1.19
CA SER A 221 -5.49 -7.62 0.13
C SER A 221 -6.56 -8.69 -0.14
N GLY A 222 -6.36 -9.92 0.29
CA GLY A 222 -7.34 -11.02 0.17
C GLY A 222 -8.45 -11.00 1.22
N ASP A 223 -8.26 -10.32 2.34
CA ASP A 223 -9.28 -10.10 3.35
C ASP A 223 -10.15 -8.90 2.97
N VAL A 224 -11.23 -9.19 2.28
CA VAL A 224 -12.13 -8.16 1.71
C VAL A 224 -12.82 -7.33 2.77
N ALA A 225 -13.26 -7.94 3.89
CA ALA A 225 -13.95 -7.20 4.96
C ALA A 225 -12.99 -6.28 5.69
N GLY A 226 -11.82 -6.79 6.08
CA GLY A 226 -10.81 -5.99 6.75
C GLY A 226 -10.27 -4.85 5.87
N LEU A 227 -10.07 -5.10 4.57
CA LEU A 227 -9.67 -4.04 3.64
C LEU A 227 -10.75 -2.97 3.50
N ALA A 228 -12.01 -3.36 3.29
CA ALA A 228 -13.10 -2.40 3.12
C ALA A 228 -13.35 -1.57 4.39
N SER A 229 -13.22 -2.15 5.59
CA SER A 229 -13.33 -1.41 6.84
C SER A 229 -12.18 -0.41 7.03
N ALA A 230 -10.95 -0.76 6.61
CA ALA A 230 -9.81 0.14 6.65
C ALA A 230 -9.96 1.30 5.64
N GLN A 231 -10.43 1.01 4.42
CA GLN A 231 -10.74 2.03 3.42
C GLN A 231 -11.79 3.01 3.92
N LEU A 232 -12.87 2.51 4.50
CA LEU A 232 -13.91 3.35 5.11
C LEU A 232 -13.31 4.27 6.18
N HIS A 233 -12.44 3.75 7.04
CA HIS A 233 -11.76 4.56 8.05
C HIS A 233 -10.90 5.67 7.45
N VAL A 234 -10.14 5.38 6.39
CA VAL A 234 -9.37 6.39 5.64
C VAL A 234 -10.31 7.49 5.10
N HIS A 235 -11.41 7.10 4.47
CA HIS A 235 -12.37 8.05 3.91
C HIS A 235 -13.08 8.89 4.99
N GLU A 236 -13.44 8.29 6.13
CA GLU A 236 -14.02 9.01 7.26
C GLU A 236 -13.02 10.01 7.86
N THR A 237 -11.76 9.61 8.01
CA THR A 237 -10.68 10.45 8.54
C THR A 237 -10.41 11.65 7.62
N HIS A 238 -10.46 11.45 6.33
CA HIS A 238 -10.15 12.46 5.31
C HIS A 238 -11.38 13.11 4.68
N ALA A 239 -12.56 12.93 5.26
CA ALA A 239 -13.84 13.36 4.70
C ALA A 239 -13.93 14.88 4.40
N ALA A 240 -13.16 15.71 5.10
CA ALA A 240 -13.10 17.16 4.89
C ALA A 240 -12.33 17.56 3.60
N LEU A 241 -11.61 16.64 2.96
CA LEU A 241 -10.82 16.93 1.77
C LEU A 241 -11.63 16.97 0.47
N VAL A 242 -12.90 16.53 0.51
CA VAL A 242 -13.78 16.42 -0.66
C VAL A 242 -15.16 16.97 -0.37
N ASP A 243 -15.94 17.22 -1.42
CA ASP A 243 -17.33 17.64 -1.27
C ASP A 243 -18.24 16.54 -0.69
N GLY A 244 -19.40 16.95 -0.19
CA GLY A 244 -20.33 16.02 0.48
C GLY A 244 -20.93 14.97 -0.45
N GLU A 245 -20.97 15.18 -1.76
CA GLU A 245 -21.48 14.19 -2.71
C GLU A 245 -20.43 13.08 -2.96
N ALA A 246 -19.19 13.46 -3.22
CA ALA A 246 -18.06 12.53 -3.36
C ALA A 246 -17.91 11.67 -2.10
N ARG A 247 -17.95 12.31 -0.90
CA ARG A 247 -17.91 11.62 0.38
C ARG A 247 -19.00 10.56 0.49
N ARG A 248 -20.28 10.93 0.30
CA ARG A 248 -21.41 9.97 0.39
C ARG A 248 -21.30 8.83 -0.61
N ARG A 249 -20.82 9.13 -1.83
CA ARG A 249 -20.64 8.13 -2.87
C ARG A 249 -19.61 7.08 -2.47
N VAL A 250 -18.45 7.51 -1.98
CA VAL A 250 -17.34 6.65 -1.59
C VAL A 250 -17.69 5.85 -0.35
N GLU A 251 -18.21 6.50 0.69
CA GLU A 251 -18.65 5.84 1.93
C GLU A 251 -19.71 4.75 1.65
N ALA A 252 -20.68 5.02 0.78
CA ALA A 252 -21.66 4.02 0.39
C ALA A 252 -21.01 2.80 -0.31
N ALA A 253 -20.02 3.04 -1.15
CA ALA A 253 -19.29 1.97 -1.85
C ALA A 253 -18.46 1.10 -0.88
N ASP A 254 -17.76 1.72 0.07
CA ASP A 254 -16.97 1.00 1.08
C ASP A 254 -17.86 0.13 1.97
N ARG A 255 -18.97 0.69 2.45
CA ARG A 255 -19.94 -0.07 3.27
C ARG A 255 -20.50 -1.26 2.51
N LEU A 256 -20.76 -1.10 1.20
CA LEU A 256 -21.20 -2.18 0.33
C LEU A 256 -20.11 -3.24 0.13
N ALA A 257 -18.86 -2.84 -0.07
CA ALA A 257 -17.72 -3.74 -0.16
C ALA A 257 -17.52 -4.50 1.16
N TRP A 258 -17.60 -3.79 2.28
CA TRP A 258 -17.52 -4.39 3.63
C TRP A 258 -18.64 -5.41 3.86
N ALA A 259 -19.89 -5.08 3.52
CA ALA A 259 -21.01 -6.02 3.61
C ALA A 259 -20.74 -7.31 2.82
N ARG A 260 -20.19 -7.21 1.61
CA ARG A 260 -19.85 -8.38 0.79
C ARG A 260 -18.72 -9.21 1.41
N GLY A 261 -17.73 -8.57 2.03
CA GLY A 261 -16.68 -9.26 2.80
C GLY A 261 -17.28 -10.04 3.97
N LEU A 262 -18.11 -9.38 4.79
CA LEU A 262 -18.79 -9.99 5.94
C LEU A 262 -19.69 -11.19 5.54
N VAL A 263 -20.32 -11.15 4.35
CA VAL A 263 -21.05 -12.32 3.83
C VAL A 263 -20.11 -13.51 3.62
N ARG A 264 -18.91 -13.30 3.10
CA ARG A 264 -17.91 -14.39 2.93
C ARG A 264 -17.46 -14.95 4.28
N GLU A 265 -17.34 -14.10 5.29
CA GLU A 265 -17.02 -14.48 6.67
C GLU A 265 -18.22 -15.07 7.44
N ARG A 266 -19.41 -15.10 6.81
CA ARG A 266 -20.67 -15.54 7.41
C ARG A 266 -21.20 -14.65 8.56
N ASP A 267 -20.68 -13.45 8.69
CA ASP A 267 -21.27 -12.42 9.54
C ASP A 267 -22.45 -11.72 8.82
N TYR A 268 -23.59 -12.38 8.79
CA TYR A 268 -24.77 -11.86 8.11
C TYR A 268 -25.43 -10.72 8.87
N ALA A 269 -25.20 -10.58 10.18
CA ALA A 269 -25.72 -9.48 10.97
C ALA A 269 -24.95 -8.18 10.64
N GLY A 270 -23.64 -8.23 10.69
CA GLY A 270 -22.76 -7.13 10.27
C GLY A 270 -23.02 -6.74 8.82
N ALA A 271 -23.13 -7.72 7.90
CA ALA A 271 -23.42 -7.46 6.49
C ALA A 271 -24.72 -6.68 6.29
N ARG A 272 -25.79 -7.03 6.99
CA ARG A 272 -27.07 -6.32 6.91
C ARG A 272 -26.96 -4.89 7.42
N GLU A 273 -26.25 -4.66 8.49
CA GLU A 273 -26.03 -3.33 9.03
C GLU A 273 -25.26 -2.43 8.06
N GLN A 274 -24.18 -2.96 7.43
CA GLN A 274 -23.43 -2.19 6.45
C GLN A 274 -24.26 -1.89 5.19
N LEU A 275 -25.09 -2.83 4.71
CA LEU A 275 -26.02 -2.60 3.60
C LEU A 275 -27.04 -1.50 3.95
N ARG A 276 -27.62 -1.54 5.15
CA ARG A 276 -28.58 -0.52 5.59
C ARG A 276 -27.93 0.87 5.57
N ARG A 277 -26.74 1.02 6.17
CA ARG A 277 -26.00 2.29 6.16
C ARG A 277 -25.63 2.76 4.76
N SER A 278 -25.20 1.84 3.89
CA SER A 278 -24.91 2.16 2.48
C SER A 278 -26.15 2.71 1.76
N PHE A 279 -27.34 2.12 2.01
CA PHE A 279 -28.59 2.52 1.35
C PHE A 279 -29.13 3.87 1.87
N GLU A 280 -28.78 4.26 3.09
CA GLU A 280 -29.07 5.59 3.62
C GLU A 280 -28.27 6.69 2.92
N LEU A 281 -27.06 6.35 2.47
CA LEU A 281 -26.19 7.29 1.77
C LEU A 281 -26.50 7.41 0.28
N ARG A 282 -26.90 6.29 -0.36
CA ARG A 282 -27.25 6.23 -1.78
C ARG A 282 -28.31 5.16 -2.08
N PRO A 283 -29.19 5.41 -3.07
CA PRO A 283 -30.13 4.39 -3.54
C PRO A 283 -29.37 3.13 -4.01
N PRO A 284 -29.76 1.93 -3.53
CA PRO A 284 -29.09 0.68 -3.87
C PRO A 284 -29.36 0.25 -5.31
N ALA A 285 -28.35 -0.37 -5.95
CA ALA A 285 -28.52 -1.08 -7.20
C ALA A 285 -29.43 -2.32 -7.03
N PRO A 286 -30.10 -2.83 -8.09
CA PRO A 286 -30.99 -4.00 -7.98
C PRO A 286 -30.33 -5.22 -7.36
N ARG A 287 -29.04 -5.50 -7.70
CA ARG A 287 -28.26 -6.62 -7.14
C ARG A 287 -28.03 -6.47 -5.63
N ASP A 288 -27.87 -5.25 -5.13
CA ASP A 288 -27.58 -4.98 -3.72
C ASP A 288 -28.87 -5.06 -2.90
N ARG A 289 -30.02 -4.66 -3.49
CA ARG A 289 -31.35 -4.93 -2.92
C ARG A 289 -31.62 -6.44 -2.81
N ALA A 290 -31.30 -7.20 -3.85
CA ALA A 290 -31.45 -8.65 -3.84
C ALA A 290 -30.61 -9.29 -2.75
N LEU A 291 -29.35 -8.86 -2.55
CA LEU A 291 -28.50 -9.32 -1.46
C LEU A 291 -29.13 -9.01 -0.09
N ALA A 292 -29.63 -7.80 0.12
CA ALA A 292 -30.27 -7.42 1.38
C ALA A 292 -31.50 -8.29 1.69
N LEU A 293 -32.33 -8.58 0.68
CA LEU A 293 -33.48 -9.48 0.78
C LEU A 293 -33.07 -10.90 1.13
N LEU A 294 -32.05 -11.45 0.45
CA LEU A 294 -31.49 -12.77 0.74
C LEU A 294 -31.02 -12.88 2.20
N LEU A 295 -30.34 -11.84 2.69
CA LEU A 295 -29.84 -11.83 4.07
C LEU A 295 -30.96 -11.64 5.12
N ALA A 296 -32.10 -11.06 4.74
CA ALA A 296 -33.25 -10.89 5.63
C ALA A 296 -33.98 -12.20 5.90
N VAL A 297 -33.96 -13.17 4.96
CA VAL A 297 -34.72 -14.42 5.04
C VAL A 297 -33.83 -15.56 5.55
N PRO A 298 -34.11 -16.15 6.73
CA PRO A 298 -33.25 -17.18 7.35
C PRO A 298 -32.98 -18.41 6.46
N VAL A 299 -34.00 -18.88 5.74
CA VAL A 299 -33.87 -20.04 4.84
C VAL A 299 -32.94 -19.76 3.66
N LEU A 300 -32.98 -18.54 3.11
CA LEU A 300 -32.12 -18.14 2.00
C LEU A 300 -30.66 -17.93 2.45
N ARG A 301 -30.43 -17.48 3.69
CA ARG A 301 -29.10 -17.41 4.30
C ARG A 301 -28.42 -18.79 4.36
N ALA A 302 -29.17 -19.85 4.66
CA ALA A 302 -28.64 -21.21 4.66
C ALA A 302 -28.20 -21.67 3.27
N ALA A 303 -28.81 -21.15 2.21
CA ALA A 303 -28.41 -21.44 0.82
C ALA A 303 -27.13 -20.71 0.42
N LEU A 304 -26.87 -19.51 0.95
CA LEU A 304 -25.60 -18.78 0.74
C LEU A 304 -24.39 -19.49 1.37
N GLY A 305 -24.61 -20.17 2.50
CA GLY A 305 -23.55 -20.96 3.16
C GLY A 305 -23.11 -22.22 2.39
N ARG A 306 -23.82 -22.60 1.32
CA ARG A 306 -23.51 -23.76 0.46
C ARG A 306 -22.90 -23.38 -0.90
N ARG A 307 -22.97 -22.12 -1.29
CA ARG A 307 -22.40 -21.60 -2.54
C ARG A 307 -21.76 -20.23 -2.22
N ASP A 308 -20.49 -20.06 -2.55
CA ASP A 308 -19.89 -18.73 -2.56
C ASP A 308 -20.48 -17.97 -3.77
N PRO A 309 -21.37 -16.97 -3.56
CA PRO A 309 -21.96 -16.23 -4.67
C PRO A 309 -20.97 -15.30 -5.38
N TYR A 310 -19.72 -15.18 -4.86
CA TYR A 310 -18.66 -14.31 -5.36
C TYR A 310 -17.37 -15.08 -5.71
N ALA A 311 -17.43 -16.40 -5.85
CA ALA A 311 -16.29 -17.26 -6.25
C ALA A 311 -15.81 -17.00 -7.70
N ARG A 312 -16.43 -16.07 -8.43
CA ARG A 312 -16.03 -15.65 -9.78
C ARG A 312 -15.99 -14.12 -9.83
N VAL A 313 -14.86 -13.58 -9.40
CA VAL A 313 -14.30 -12.31 -9.92
C VAL A 313 -12.80 -12.35 -9.71
#